data_e31c7af62bb64a13bc41a4271ef6496c
#
_entry.id   e31c7af62bb64a13bc41a4271ef6496c
#
_cell.length_a   1.000
_cell.length_b   1.000
_cell.length_c   1.000
_cell.angle_alpha   90.00
_cell.angle_beta   90.00
_cell.angle_gamma   90.00
#
_symmetry.space_group_name_H-M   'P 1'
#
loop_
_entity.id
_entity.type
_entity.pdbx_description
1 polymer ?
#
loop_
_entity_poly.entity_id
_entity_poly.type
_entity_poly.pdbx_seq_one_letter_code
_entity_poly.pdbx_strand_id
1 'polypeptide(L)'
;ALVVLSASWTWNLFFESGNPSSVMPLAIGGAIAGFILALVTMFKKHLSSITAPLYAIAEGLFLGAISGIFEMMYPGIVVQAVGLTLGTLASLLFLYKTGIIKPTENFRLMITSATMGIGLLYLVSMLMNMFGSGGIGFIHSNGLFGIGFSLFVVAIAALNLVLDFDFIEQGSEMGAPKYMEWFGAFSLMVTLIWLYLEMLRLLAKLRSR
;
A
#
# COMPACT_ATOMS: atom_id res chain seq x y z
N ALA A 1 5.94 -8.71 -10.18
CA ALA A 1 7.36 -8.94 -10.51
C ALA A 1 8.20 -7.66 -10.38
N LEU A 2 7.88 -6.56 -11.10
CA LEU A 2 8.69 -5.32 -11.12
C LEU A 2 8.91 -4.70 -9.73
N VAL A 3 7.85 -4.58 -8.92
CA VAL A 3 7.95 -4.08 -7.53
C VAL A 3 8.95 -4.91 -6.73
N VAL A 4 8.89 -6.24 -6.83
CA VAL A 4 9.78 -7.14 -6.07
C VAL A 4 11.23 -7.01 -6.55
N LEU A 5 11.45 -6.90 -7.86
CA LEU A 5 12.80 -6.75 -8.43
C LEU A 5 13.45 -5.43 -7.99
N SER A 6 12.73 -4.31 -8.10
CA SER A 6 13.27 -3.00 -7.67
C SER A 6 13.40 -2.91 -6.15
N ALA A 7 12.48 -3.51 -5.39
CA ALA A 7 12.58 -3.57 -3.93
C ALA A 7 13.77 -4.42 -3.47
N SER A 8 14.01 -5.60 -4.07
CA SER A 8 15.17 -6.43 -3.73
C SER A 8 16.50 -5.77 -4.11
N TRP A 9 16.53 -5.01 -5.21
CA TRP A 9 17.72 -4.24 -5.57
C TRP A 9 18.05 -3.18 -4.50
N THR A 10 17.04 -2.37 -4.10
CA THR A 10 17.24 -1.34 -3.05
C THR A 10 17.54 -1.98 -1.68
N TRP A 11 16.93 -3.12 -1.38
CA TRP A 11 17.22 -3.91 -0.19
C TRP A 11 18.68 -4.36 -0.14
N ASN A 12 19.19 -4.94 -1.22
CA ASN A 12 20.60 -5.36 -1.29
C ASN A 12 21.53 -4.16 -1.12
N LEU A 13 21.27 -3.06 -1.81
CA LEU A 13 22.05 -1.82 -1.68
C LEU A 13 22.06 -1.30 -0.23
N PHE A 14 20.93 -1.39 0.49
CA PHE A 14 20.84 -1.01 1.88
C PHE A 14 21.77 -1.84 2.77
N PHE A 15 21.73 -3.17 2.64
CA PHE A 15 22.54 -4.07 3.47
C PHE A 15 24.02 -4.09 3.07
N GLU A 16 24.36 -3.93 1.80
CA GLU A 16 25.75 -3.82 1.33
C GLU A 16 26.41 -2.52 1.82
N SER A 17 25.67 -1.41 1.83
CA SER A 17 26.21 -0.12 2.29
C SER A 17 26.29 -0.01 3.81
N GLY A 18 25.49 -0.76 4.54
CA GLY A 18 25.37 -0.69 6.01
C GLY A 18 24.88 0.66 6.54
N ASN A 19 24.46 1.56 5.67
CA ASN A 19 24.07 2.93 6.04
C ASN A 19 22.70 3.31 5.45
N PRO A 20 21.71 3.62 6.31
CA PRO A 20 20.37 4.06 5.85
C PRO A 20 20.40 5.27 4.92
N SER A 21 21.39 6.16 5.03
CA SER A 21 21.49 7.36 4.21
C SER A 21 21.78 7.06 2.73
N SER A 22 22.32 5.90 2.39
CA SER A 22 22.62 5.51 1.02
C SER A 22 21.37 5.26 0.18
N VAL A 23 20.30 4.76 0.78
CA VAL A 23 19.04 4.45 0.12
C VAL A 23 17.96 5.53 0.29
N MET A 24 18.18 6.52 1.16
CA MET A 24 17.24 7.60 1.40
C MET A 24 16.88 8.39 0.13
N PRO A 25 17.83 8.76 -0.76
CA PRO A 25 17.49 9.41 -2.03
C PRO A 25 16.61 8.54 -2.93
N LEU A 26 16.83 7.22 -2.95
CA LEU A 26 16.01 6.27 -3.70
C LEU A 26 14.61 6.13 -3.11
N ALA A 27 14.50 6.11 -1.77
CA ALA A 27 13.22 6.10 -1.07
C ALA A 27 12.39 7.34 -1.38
N ILE A 28 12.98 8.52 -1.22
CA ILE A 28 12.29 9.80 -1.47
C ILE A 28 11.98 9.95 -2.96
N GLY A 29 12.94 9.68 -3.83
CA GLY A 29 12.76 9.73 -5.28
C GLY A 29 11.70 8.75 -5.77
N GLY A 30 11.72 7.52 -5.25
CA GLY A 30 10.72 6.48 -5.52
C GLY A 30 9.31 6.90 -5.08
N ALA A 31 9.17 7.41 -3.86
CA ALA A 31 7.89 7.89 -3.34
C ALA A 31 7.31 9.05 -4.16
N ILE A 32 8.14 10.06 -4.49
CA ILE A 32 7.71 11.21 -5.30
C ILE A 32 7.35 10.76 -6.72
N ALA A 33 8.20 9.97 -7.37
CA ALA A 33 7.94 9.46 -8.72
C ALA A 33 6.70 8.55 -8.73
N GLY A 34 6.56 7.66 -7.75
CA GLY A 34 5.38 6.81 -7.56
C GLY A 34 4.11 7.64 -7.41
N PHE A 35 4.13 8.66 -6.55
CA PHE A 35 2.98 9.55 -6.36
C PHE A 35 2.58 10.28 -7.66
N ILE A 36 3.55 10.85 -8.39
CA ILE A 36 3.29 11.53 -9.67
C ILE A 36 2.73 10.53 -10.70
N LEU A 37 3.33 9.35 -10.82
CA LEU A 37 2.86 8.31 -11.75
C LEU A 37 1.47 7.80 -11.38
N ALA A 38 1.15 7.67 -10.07
CA ALA A 38 -0.17 7.33 -9.61
C ALA A 38 -1.21 8.38 -10.06
N LEU A 39 -0.92 9.67 -9.83
CA LEU A 39 -1.80 10.74 -10.29
C LEU A 39 -1.99 10.71 -11.82
N VAL A 40 -0.91 10.59 -12.58
CA VAL A 40 -1.00 10.49 -14.05
C VAL A 40 -1.85 9.30 -14.47
N THR A 41 -1.68 8.13 -13.85
CA THR A 41 -2.45 6.92 -14.16
C THR A 41 -3.93 7.10 -13.83
N MET A 42 -4.25 7.72 -12.69
CA MET A 42 -5.63 8.00 -12.28
C MET A 42 -6.36 8.94 -13.24
N PHE A 43 -5.71 10.03 -13.67
CA PHE A 43 -6.30 11.02 -14.56
C PHE A 43 -6.25 10.64 -16.04
N LYS A 44 -5.25 9.86 -16.46
CA LYS A 44 -5.03 9.44 -17.85
C LYS A 44 -4.97 7.92 -17.98
N LYS A 45 -6.10 7.25 -17.72
CA LYS A 45 -6.22 5.78 -17.69
C LYS A 45 -5.66 5.10 -18.95
N HIS A 46 -5.74 5.73 -20.13
CA HIS A 46 -5.22 5.19 -21.39
C HIS A 46 -3.68 5.04 -21.40
N LEU A 47 -2.96 5.74 -20.51
CA LEU A 47 -1.51 5.61 -20.36
C LEU A 47 -1.11 4.52 -19.36
N SER A 48 -2.06 3.83 -18.72
CA SER A 48 -1.79 2.86 -17.67
C SER A 48 -0.84 1.73 -18.11
N SER A 49 -0.82 1.37 -19.39
CA SER A 49 0.12 0.37 -19.94
C SER A 49 1.59 0.77 -19.81
N ILE A 50 1.88 2.06 -19.72
CA ILE A 50 3.23 2.60 -19.54
C ILE A 50 3.45 3.02 -18.09
N THR A 51 2.47 3.74 -17.52
CA THR A 51 2.62 4.34 -16.19
C THR A 51 2.54 3.30 -15.07
N ALA A 52 1.76 2.22 -15.21
CA ALA A 52 1.68 1.18 -14.17
C ALA A 52 3.01 0.42 -13.97
N PRO A 53 3.74 -0.03 -15.02
CA PRO A 53 5.07 -0.60 -14.85
C PRO A 53 6.09 0.37 -14.25
N LEU A 54 6.07 1.65 -14.65
CA LEU A 54 6.96 2.68 -14.09
C LEU A 54 6.64 2.94 -12.62
N TYR A 55 5.36 3.00 -12.25
CA TYR A 55 4.89 3.08 -10.88
C TYR A 55 5.40 1.89 -10.05
N ALA A 56 5.30 0.67 -10.60
CA ALA A 56 5.79 -0.53 -9.94
C ALA A 56 7.29 -0.46 -9.60
N ILE A 57 8.11 0.09 -10.51
CA ILE A 57 9.54 0.27 -10.27
C ILE A 57 9.77 1.35 -9.21
N ALA A 58 9.14 2.50 -9.32
CA ALA A 58 9.29 3.61 -8.39
C ALA A 58 8.89 3.21 -6.96
N GLU A 59 7.73 2.58 -6.80
CA GLU A 59 7.27 2.10 -5.49
C GLU A 59 8.15 0.98 -4.94
N GLY A 60 8.68 0.10 -5.79
CA GLY A 60 9.60 -0.93 -5.32
C GLY A 60 10.89 -0.35 -4.75
N LEU A 61 11.46 0.72 -5.34
CA LEU A 61 12.61 1.43 -4.78
C LEU A 61 12.30 1.97 -3.38
N PHE A 62 11.14 2.61 -3.22
CA PHE A 62 10.66 3.09 -1.92
C PHE A 62 10.46 1.95 -0.92
N LEU A 63 9.74 0.89 -1.32
CA LEU A 63 9.44 -0.25 -0.45
C LEU A 63 10.68 -0.98 0.00
N GLY A 64 11.68 -1.17 -0.88
CA GLY A 64 12.95 -1.81 -0.53
C GLY A 64 13.69 -1.06 0.57
N ALA A 65 13.76 0.27 0.48
CA ALA A 65 14.38 1.12 1.48
C ALA A 65 13.63 1.10 2.82
N ILE A 66 12.31 1.29 2.80
CA ILE A 66 11.47 1.27 4.01
C ILE A 66 11.54 -0.10 4.68
N SER A 67 11.43 -1.18 3.90
CA SER A 67 11.53 -2.55 4.41
C SER A 67 12.89 -2.79 5.08
N GLY A 68 14.00 -2.34 4.49
CA GLY A 68 15.33 -2.45 5.08
C GLY A 68 15.44 -1.74 6.42
N ILE A 69 14.88 -0.53 6.56
CA ILE A 69 14.85 0.21 7.82
C ILE A 69 14.03 -0.55 8.89
N PHE A 70 12.84 -1.05 8.53
CA PHE A 70 12.02 -1.82 9.48
C PHE A 70 12.69 -3.14 9.88
N GLU A 71 13.35 -3.85 8.95
CA GLU A 71 14.05 -5.09 9.24
C GLU A 71 15.24 -4.88 10.18
N MET A 72 15.97 -3.77 10.02
CA MET A 72 17.08 -3.41 10.92
C MET A 72 16.57 -3.12 12.34
N MET A 73 15.42 -2.48 12.49
CA MET A 73 14.81 -2.19 13.79
C MET A 73 14.15 -3.41 14.42
N TYR A 74 13.53 -4.26 13.60
CA TYR A 74 12.73 -5.41 14.03
C TYR A 74 13.00 -6.63 13.13
N PRO A 75 14.06 -7.40 13.39
CA PRO A 75 14.44 -8.54 12.53
C PRO A 75 13.27 -9.51 12.27
N GLY A 76 13.07 -9.89 11.00
CA GLY A 76 12.01 -10.78 10.54
C GLY A 76 10.64 -10.14 10.36
N ILE A 77 10.50 -8.83 10.55
CA ILE A 77 9.21 -8.13 10.40
C ILE A 77 8.73 -8.11 8.94
N VAL A 78 9.67 -7.96 8.01
CA VAL A 78 9.36 -7.86 6.57
C VAL A 78 8.76 -9.16 6.05
N VAL A 79 9.36 -10.30 6.39
CA VAL A 79 8.83 -11.62 5.99
C VAL A 79 7.42 -11.83 6.55
N GLN A 80 7.17 -11.42 7.80
CA GLN A 80 5.84 -11.50 8.41
C GLN A 80 4.84 -10.59 7.71
N ALA A 81 5.21 -9.35 7.42
CA ALA A 81 4.32 -8.40 6.72
C ALA A 81 3.98 -8.88 5.31
N VAL A 82 4.96 -9.37 4.53
CA VAL A 82 4.74 -9.95 3.21
C VAL A 82 3.82 -11.17 3.30
N GLY A 83 4.10 -12.10 4.23
CA GLY A 83 3.28 -13.29 4.43
C GLY A 83 1.83 -12.94 4.78
N LEU A 84 1.62 -11.99 5.70
CA LEU A 84 0.27 -11.52 6.06
C LEU A 84 -0.43 -10.81 4.90
N THR A 85 0.27 -9.98 4.15
CA THR A 85 -0.31 -9.28 2.98
C THR A 85 -0.75 -10.26 1.90
N LEU A 86 0.13 -11.21 1.52
CA LEU A 86 -0.20 -12.24 0.51
C LEU A 86 -1.25 -13.23 1.02
N GLY A 87 -1.20 -13.59 2.30
CA GLY A 87 -2.22 -14.42 2.94
C GLY A 87 -3.60 -13.74 2.94
N THR A 88 -3.65 -12.46 3.25
CA THR A 88 -4.88 -11.66 3.19
C THR A 88 -5.41 -11.57 1.75
N LEU A 89 -4.54 -11.30 0.77
CA LEU A 89 -4.90 -11.28 -0.65
C LEU A 89 -5.52 -12.62 -1.08
N ALA A 90 -4.83 -13.74 -0.79
CA ALA A 90 -5.29 -15.07 -1.18
C ALA A 90 -6.62 -15.43 -0.52
N SER A 91 -6.76 -15.16 0.78
CA SER A 91 -7.99 -15.41 1.54
C SER A 91 -9.18 -14.61 1.01
N LEU A 92 -8.99 -13.31 0.78
CA LEU A 92 -10.07 -12.44 0.27
C LEU A 92 -10.44 -12.79 -1.17
N LEU A 93 -9.45 -13.14 -2.00
CA LEU A 93 -9.73 -13.60 -3.37
C LEU A 93 -10.54 -14.91 -3.36
N PHE A 94 -10.21 -15.84 -2.46
CA PHE A 94 -10.97 -17.08 -2.27
C PHE A 94 -12.40 -16.78 -1.82
N LEU A 95 -12.61 -15.95 -0.80
CA LEU A 95 -13.92 -15.56 -0.27
C LEU A 95 -14.75 -14.80 -1.31
N TYR A 96 -14.11 -13.98 -2.14
CA TYR A 96 -14.74 -13.29 -3.26
C TYR A 96 -15.20 -14.29 -4.34
N LYS A 97 -14.32 -15.17 -4.80
CA LYS A 97 -14.61 -16.19 -5.82
C LYS A 97 -15.68 -17.21 -5.40
N THR A 98 -15.75 -17.55 -4.10
CA THR A 98 -16.79 -18.43 -3.57
C THR A 98 -18.14 -17.71 -3.33
N GLY A 99 -18.18 -16.39 -3.56
CA GLY A 99 -19.40 -15.57 -3.38
C GLY A 99 -19.81 -15.37 -1.91
N ILE A 100 -18.92 -15.68 -0.95
CA ILE A 100 -19.15 -15.42 0.50
C ILE A 100 -19.12 -13.92 0.74
N ILE A 101 -18.18 -13.19 0.12
CA ILE A 101 -18.13 -11.73 0.16
C ILE A 101 -18.61 -11.20 -1.18
N LYS A 102 -19.70 -10.40 -1.15
CA LYS A 102 -20.26 -9.74 -2.33
C LYS A 102 -20.17 -8.23 -2.16
N PRO A 103 -19.57 -7.50 -3.10
CA PRO A 103 -19.44 -6.05 -3.05
C PRO A 103 -20.77 -5.37 -3.43
N THR A 104 -21.69 -5.32 -2.46
CA THR A 104 -22.96 -4.58 -2.62
C THR A 104 -22.69 -3.07 -2.71
N GLU A 105 -23.66 -2.28 -3.19
CA GLU A 105 -23.51 -0.81 -3.25
C GLU A 105 -23.22 -0.20 -1.87
N ASN A 106 -23.91 -0.66 -0.84
CA ASN A 106 -23.68 -0.20 0.53
C ASN A 106 -22.27 -0.56 1.00
N PHE A 107 -21.77 -1.75 0.67
CA PHE A 107 -20.40 -2.17 0.98
C PHE A 107 -19.38 -1.25 0.29
N ARG A 108 -19.56 -0.97 -1.02
CA ARG A 108 -18.69 -0.06 -1.77
C ARG A 108 -18.68 1.34 -1.15
N LEU A 109 -19.85 1.91 -0.85
CA LEU A 109 -19.96 3.23 -0.23
C LEU A 109 -19.27 3.28 1.13
N MET A 110 -19.48 2.26 1.98
CA MET A 110 -18.88 2.18 3.30
C MET A 110 -17.35 2.12 3.23
N ILE A 111 -16.79 1.23 2.39
CA ILE A 111 -15.34 1.07 2.27
C ILE A 111 -14.70 2.31 1.63
N THR A 112 -15.29 2.86 0.58
CA THR A 112 -14.79 4.08 -0.07
C THR A 112 -14.81 5.26 0.91
N SER A 113 -15.90 5.46 1.66
CA SER A 113 -15.99 6.53 2.65
C SER A 113 -14.96 6.39 3.77
N ALA A 114 -14.76 5.15 4.28
CA ALA A 114 -13.75 4.87 5.28
C ALA A 114 -12.34 5.14 4.75
N THR A 115 -12.04 4.72 3.52
CA THR A 115 -10.76 4.96 2.84
C THR A 115 -10.48 6.46 2.68
N MET A 116 -11.49 7.24 2.23
CA MET A 116 -11.37 8.70 2.13
C MET A 116 -11.14 9.34 3.50
N GLY A 117 -11.85 8.89 4.54
CA GLY A 117 -11.67 9.36 5.90
C GLY A 117 -10.25 9.11 6.44
N ILE A 118 -9.71 7.91 6.21
CA ILE A 118 -8.32 7.56 6.56
C ILE A 118 -7.33 8.43 5.77
N GLY A 119 -7.55 8.60 4.47
CA GLY A 119 -6.70 9.45 3.62
C GLY A 119 -6.69 10.91 4.09
N LEU A 120 -7.84 11.46 4.43
CA LEU A 120 -7.94 12.82 5.01
C LEU A 120 -7.22 12.93 6.35
N LEU A 121 -7.35 11.95 7.24
CA LEU A 121 -6.63 11.93 8.51
C LEU A 121 -5.11 11.92 8.33
N TYR A 122 -4.60 11.12 7.40
CA TYR A 122 -3.17 11.09 7.09
C TYR A 122 -2.70 12.38 6.44
N LEU A 123 -3.51 12.97 5.54
CA LEU A 123 -3.19 14.26 4.91
C LEU A 123 -3.12 15.38 5.96
N VAL A 124 -4.12 15.47 6.86
CA VAL A 124 -4.14 16.45 7.95
C VAL A 124 -2.95 16.25 8.88
N SER A 125 -2.65 15.00 9.26
CA SER A 125 -1.49 14.68 10.11
C SER A 125 -0.17 15.09 9.45
N MET A 126 -0.02 14.88 8.15
CA MET A 126 1.15 15.27 7.36
C MET A 126 1.29 16.80 7.32
N LEU A 127 0.20 17.52 7.04
CA LEU A 127 0.20 18.99 7.04
C LEU A 127 0.54 19.56 8.42
N MET A 128 -0.05 19.01 9.49
CA MET A 128 0.28 19.42 10.85
C MET A 128 1.78 19.23 11.18
N ASN A 129 2.37 18.11 10.76
CA ASN A 129 3.81 17.89 10.92
C ASN A 129 4.64 18.90 10.13
N MET A 130 4.22 19.26 8.91
CA MET A 130 4.93 20.23 8.08
C MET A 130 4.88 21.66 8.67
N PHE A 131 3.80 22.03 9.34
CA PHE A 131 3.63 23.33 10.02
C PHE A 131 4.10 23.34 11.49
N GLY A 132 4.79 22.29 11.95
CA GLY A 132 5.41 22.24 13.27
C GLY A 132 4.47 21.92 14.44
N SER A 133 3.23 21.52 14.17
CA SER A 133 2.22 21.21 15.20
C SER A 133 2.30 19.76 15.74
N GLY A 134 3.30 18.97 15.34
CA GLY A 134 3.58 17.64 15.90
C GLY A 134 2.65 16.49 15.41
N GLY A 135 1.78 16.76 14.43
CA GLY A 135 0.87 15.74 13.87
C GLY A 135 -0.20 15.22 14.85
N ILE A 136 -1.00 14.26 14.39
CA ILE A 136 -2.04 13.63 15.22
C ILE A 136 -1.41 12.50 16.03
N GLY A 137 -1.12 12.76 17.31
CA GLY A 137 -0.32 11.89 18.17
C GLY A 137 -0.81 10.45 18.30
N PHE A 138 -2.13 10.19 18.29
CA PHE A 138 -2.65 8.82 18.44
C PHE A 138 -2.37 7.91 17.24
N ILE A 139 -2.22 8.47 16.03
CA ILE A 139 -1.91 7.70 14.81
C ILE A 139 -0.54 7.01 14.95
N HIS A 140 0.41 7.69 15.61
CA HIS A 140 1.78 7.22 15.78
C HIS A 140 2.04 6.59 17.16
N SER A 141 1.04 6.60 18.06
CA SER A 141 1.22 6.06 19.40
C SER A 141 1.27 4.52 19.39
N ASN A 142 2.11 3.95 20.28
CA ASN A 142 2.19 2.49 20.49
C ASN A 142 1.20 2.02 21.58
N GLY A 143 0.30 2.89 22.02
CA GLY A 143 -0.77 2.57 22.94
C GLY A 143 -1.92 1.77 22.31
N LEU A 144 -2.86 1.32 23.14
CA LEU A 144 -4.04 0.53 22.72
C LEU A 144 -4.82 1.22 21.59
N PHE A 145 -5.00 2.53 21.68
CA PHE A 145 -5.70 3.32 20.65
C PHE A 145 -4.94 3.33 19.32
N GLY A 146 -3.61 3.47 19.33
CA GLY A 146 -2.80 3.47 18.12
C GLY A 146 -2.75 2.10 17.44
N ILE A 147 -2.74 1.01 18.22
CA ILE A 147 -2.83 -0.36 17.68
C ILE A 147 -4.23 -0.62 17.13
N GLY A 148 -5.29 -0.25 17.85
CA GLY A 148 -6.67 -0.39 17.40
C GLY A 148 -6.93 0.37 16.10
N PHE A 149 -6.42 1.61 16.00
CA PHE A 149 -6.49 2.38 14.75
C PHE A 149 -5.74 1.69 13.60
N SER A 150 -4.50 1.20 13.83
CA SER A 150 -3.75 0.47 12.79
C SER A 150 -4.47 -0.80 12.35
N LEU A 151 -5.08 -1.55 13.26
CA LEU A 151 -5.87 -2.74 12.93
C LEU A 151 -7.10 -2.37 12.09
N PHE A 152 -7.78 -1.28 12.43
CA PHE A 152 -8.90 -0.75 11.65
C PHE A 152 -8.45 -0.37 10.22
N VAL A 153 -7.34 0.34 10.09
CA VAL A 153 -6.80 0.73 8.77
C VAL A 153 -6.40 -0.49 7.94
N VAL A 154 -5.76 -1.48 8.55
CA VAL A 154 -5.43 -2.76 7.90
C VAL A 154 -6.71 -3.46 7.40
N ALA A 155 -7.77 -3.50 8.20
CA ALA A 155 -9.03 -4.09 7.79
C ALA A 155 -9.65 -3.35 6.60
N ILE A 156 -9.66 -2.01 6.61
CA ILE A 156 -10.17 -1.21 5.48
C ILE A 156 -9.31 -1.40 4.24
N ALA A 157 -7.98 -1.39 4.35
CA ALA A 157 -7.07 -1.65 3.24
C ALA A 157 -7.30 -3.05 2.64
N ALA A 158 -7.48 -4.06 3.49
CA ALA A 158 -7.81 -5.41 3.04
C ALA A 158 -9.15 -5.46 2.28
N LEU A 159 -10.20 -4.81 2.81
CA LEU A 159 -11.52 -4.79 2.16
C LEU A 159 -11.51 -4.00 0.82
N ASN A 160 -10.59 -3.06 0.62
CA ASN A 160 -10.39 -2.43 -0.69
C ASN A 160 -9.95 -3.44 -1.77
N LEU A 161 -9.22 -4.52 -1.42
CA LEU A 161 -8.90 -5.58 -2.39
C LEU A 161 -10.16 -6.21 -2.99
N VAL A 162 -11.24 -6.33 -2.21
CA VAL A 162 -12.53 -6.85 -2.72
C VAL A 162 -13.11 -5.90 -3.77
N LEU A 163 -12.97 -4.59 -3.58
CA LEU A 163 -13.39 -3.60 -4.58
C LEU A 163 -12.53 -3.66 -5.85
N ASP A 164 -11.21 -3.91 -5.70
CA ASP A 164 -10.31 -4.07 -6.83
C ASP A 164 -10.65 -5.34 -7.63
N PHE A 165 -10.95 -6.46 -6.98
CA PHE A 165 -11.39 -7.70 -7.65
C PHE A 165 -12.67 -7.47 -8.44
N ASP A 166 -13.65 -6.83 -7.85
CA ASP A 166 -14.93 -6.52 -8.45
C ASP A 166 -14.78 -5.55 -9.65
N PHE A 167 -13.92 -4.55 -9.52
CA PHE A 167 -13.60 -3.65 -10.62
C PHE A 167 -12.97 -4.39 -11.81
N ILE A 168 -12.03 -5.31 -11.56
CA ILE A 168 -11.36 -6.10 -12.60
C ILE A 168 -12.36 -7.05 -13.26
N GLU A 169 -13.21 -7.73 -12.48
CA GLU A 169 -14.21 -8.67 -12.99
C GLU A 169 -15.25 -7.97 -13.86
N GLN A 170 -15.83 -6.87 -13.39
CA GLN A 170 -16.77 -6.06 -14.17
C GLN A 170 -16.14 -5.51 -15.46
N GLY A 171 -14.88 -5.06 -15.40
CA GLY A 171 -14.14 -4.61 -16.57
C GLY A 171 -13.99 -5.72 -17.61
N SER A 172 -13.71 -6.94 -17.16
CA SER A 172 -13.60 -8.11 -18.03
C SER A 172 -14.94 -8.49 -18.67
N GLU A 173 -16.02 -8.53 -17.88
CA GLU A 173 -17.37 -8.87 -18.34
C GLU A 173 -17.92 -7.86 -19.36
N MET A 174 -17.62 -6.57 -19.17
CA MET A 174 -18.04 -5.50 -20.09
C MET A 174 -17.16 -5.39 -21.35
N GLY A 175 -16.12 -6.23 -21.50
CA GLY A 175 -15.19 -6.15 -22.62
C GLY A 175 -14.41 -4.82 -22.66
N ALA A 176 -13.99 -4.32 -21.50
CA ALA A 176 -13.28 -3.06 -21.40
C ALA A 176 -12.01 -3.02 -22.27
N PRO A 177 -11.59 -1.85 -22.76
CA PRO A 177 -10.38 -1.72 -23.57
C PRO A 177 -9.13 -2.26 -22.85
N LYS A 178 -8.15 -2.80 -23.61
CA LYS A 178 -6.96 -3.47 -23.08
C LYS A 178 -6.14 -2.63 -22.07
N TYR A 179 -6.15 -1.31 -22.19
CA TYR A 179 -5.46 -0.45 -21.20
C TYR A 179 -6.09 -0.53 -19.79
N MET A 180 -7.38 -0.95 -19.70
CA MET A 180 -8.07 -1.11 -18.41
C MET A 180 -7.56 -2.33 -17.62
N GLU A 181 -6.99 -3.35 -18.29
CA GLU A 181 -6.29 -4.45 -17.62
C GLU A 181 -5.09 -3.92 -16.83
N TRP A 182 -4.32 -3.02 -17.44
CA TRP A 182 -3.20 -2.34 -16.78
C TRP A 182 -3.65 -1.42 -15.66
N PHE A 183 -4.79 -0.75 -15.86
CA PHE A 183 -5.36 0.10 -14.81
C PHE A 183 -5.86 -0.73 -13.62
N GLY A 184 -6.50 -1.88 -13.84
CA GLY A 184 -6.91 -2.82 -12.79
C GLY A 184 -5.70 -3.39 -12.03
N ALA A 185 -4.64 -3.78 -12.76
CA ALA A 185 -3.39 -4.23 -12.14
C ALA A 185 -2.73 -3.10 -11.32
N PHE A 186 -2.78 -1.85 -11.78
CA PHE A 186 -2.32 -0.68 -11.03
C PHE A 186 -3.14 -0.47 -9.75
N SER A 187 -4.47 -0.49 -9.81
CA SER A 187 -5.34 -0.35 -8.64
C SER A 187 -5.02 -1.40 -7.57
N LEU A 188 -4.99 -2.67 -7.97
CA LEU A 188 -4.65 -3.78 -7.07
C LEU A 188 -3.25 -3.60 -6.44
N MET A 189 -2.28 -3.13 -7.21
CA MET A 189 -0.92 -2.90 -6.72
C MET A 189 -0.88 -1.76 -5.69
N VAL A 190 -1.57 -0.65 -5.92
CA VAL A 190 -1.69 0.46 -4.96
C VAL A 190 -2.26 -0.03 -3.63
N THR A 191 -3.36 -0.79 -3.67
CA THR A 191 -4.01 -1.35 -2.48
C THR A 191 -3.10 -2.34 -1.74
N LEU A 192 -2.37 -3.21 -2.47
CA LEU A 192 -1.43 -4.16 -1.86
C LEU A 192 -0.24 -3.46 -1.20
N ILE A 193 0.30 -2.41 -1.82
CA ILE A 193 1.38 -1.61 -1.24
C ILE A 193 0.90 -0.92 0.04
N TRP A 194 -0.28 -0.30 0.00
CA TRP A 194 -0.88 0.30 1.20
C TRP A 194 -1.09 -0.73 2.31
N LEU A 195 -1.70 -1.88 2.00
CA LEU A 195 -1.89 -2.97 2.97
C LEU A 195 -0.57 -3.44 3.57
N TYR A 196 0.47 -3.62 2.74
CA TYR A 196 1.80 -4.02 3.21
C TYR A 196 2.41 -3.01 4.18
N LEU A 197 2.35 -1.72 3.87
CA LEU A 197 2.87 -0.65 4.73
C LEU A 197 2.10 -0.59 6.06
N GLU A 198 0.77 -0.78 6.05
CA GLU A 198 -0.02 -0.83 7.27
C GLU A 198 0.27 -2.09 8.10
N MET A 199 0.53 -3.24 7.44
CA MET A 199 0.98 -4.45 8.14
C MET A 199 2.35 -4.24 8.82
N LEU A 200 3.32 -3.63 8.13
CA LEU A 200 4.61 -3.27 8.73
C LEU A 200 4.42 -2.36 9.94
N ARG A 201 3.59 -1.31 9.80
CA ARG A 201 3.31 -0.35 10.87
C ARG A 201 2.63 -1.01 12.07
N LEU A 202 1.64 -1.87 11.82
CA LEU A 202 0.94 -2.61 12.87
C LEU A 202 1.88 -3.55 13.62
N LEU A 203 2.67 -4.35 12.89
CA LEU A 203 3.64 -5.28 13.48
C LEU A 203 4.73 -4.54 14.29
N ALA A 204 5.22 -3.41 13.79
CA ALA A 204 6.18 -2.58 14.51
C ALA A 204 5.61 -2.05 15.83
N LYS A 205 4.36 -1.57 15.84
CA LYS A 205 3.66 -1.14 17.08
C LYS A 205 3.47 -2.28 18.08
N LEU A 206 3.21 -3.50 17.59
CA LEU A 206 3.07 -4.68 18.44
C LEU A 206 4.40 -5.11 19.07
N ARG A 207 5.51 -4.95 18.33
CA ARG A 207 6.86 -5.31 18.81
C ARG A 207 7.53 -4.24 19.67
N SER A 208 7.11 -2.99 19.56
CA SER A 208 7.65 -1.87 20.36
C SER A 208 7.02 -1.75 21.75
N ARG A 209 6.17 -2.68 22.13
CA ARG A 209 5.62 -2.84 23.49
C ARG A 209 6.54 -3.70 24.33
#